data_b6c93b501bc18941cf18b38d855d1af6
#
_entry.id   b6c93b501bc18941cf18b38d855d1af6
#
_cell.length_a   1.000
_cell.length_b   1.000
_cell.length_c   1.000
_cell.angle_alpha   90.00
_cell.angle_beta   90.00
_cell.angle_gamma   90.00
#
_symmetry.space_group_name_H-M   'P 1'
#
loop_
_entity.id
_entity.type
_entity.pdbx_description
1 polymer ?
#
loop_
_entity_poly.entity_id
_entity_poly.type
_entity_poly.pdbx_seq_one_letter_code
_entity_poly.pdbx_strand_id
1 'polypeptide(L)'
;MSDNERKELNVEISIDEIDQMEEYKEWLKFAQTDFDCTEYLYKAPLHPRPLNVICYHCQQAAEKAIKALIVYFGSQGGMPKVHDLSFLLNQVKNMIQTQKGIEITHDFMVMADGLSKYGIAPRYPNEIDVDEPQTAKALRDSAAIMEWVKQTIDAKAKKD
;
A
#
# COMPACT_ATOMS: atom_id res chain seq x y z
N MET A 1 -24.67 -39.22 -6.07
CA MET A 1 -23.84 -38.08 -6.53
C MET A 1 -22.76 -38.59 -7.45
N SER A 2 -22.78 -38.14 -8.68
CA SER A 2 -21.75 -38.47 -9.65
C SER A 2 -20.44 -37.73 -9.30
N ASP A 3 -19.28 -38.26 -9.74
CA ASP A 3 -17.98 -37.58 -9.54
C ASP A 3 -17.95 -36.19 -10.18
N ASN A 4 -18.84 -35.92 -11.12
CA ASN A 4 -19.01 -34.60 -11.75
C ASN A 4 -19.71 -33.61 -10.81
N GLU A 5 -20.70 -34.05 -10.04
CA GLU A 5 -21.40 -33.23 -9.04
C GLU A 5 -20.51 -32.89 -7.86
N ARG A 6 -19.54 -33.78 -7.49
CA ARG A 6 -18.54 -33.49 -6.47
C ARG A 6 -17.48 -32.51 -6.94
N LYS A 7 -17.17 -32.46 -8.23
CA LYS A 7 -16.24 -31.47 -8.79
C LYS A 7 -16.88 -30.07 -8.87
N GLU A 8 -18.18 -29.99 -9.12
CA GLU A 8 -18.91 -28.72 -9.12
C GLU A 8 -19.06 -28.15 -7.71
N LEU A 9 -19.20 -28.98 -6.68
CA LEU A 9 -19.28 -28.56 -5.28
C LEU A 9 -17.94 -28.06 -4.67
N ASN A 10 -16.80 -28.39 -5.29
CA ASN A 10 -15.48 -27.94 -4.84
C ASN A 10 -15.00 -26.66 -5.54
N VAL A 11 -15.81 -26.05 -6.37
CA VAL A 11 -15.48 -24.83 -7.14
C VAL A 11 -16.35 -23.65 -6.73
N GLU A 12 -17.13 -23.73 -5.66
CA GLU A 12 -17.68 -22.55 -5.01
C GLU A 12 -16.62 -21.86 -4.13
N ILE A 13 -15.58 -21.39 -4.79
CA ILE A 13 -14.91 -20.16 -4.33
C ILE A 13 -16.02 -19.13 -4.41
N SER A 14 -16.42 -18.56 -3.27
CA SER A 14 -17.51 -17.58 -3.27
C SER A 14 -17.16 -16.43 -4.22
N ILE A 15 -18.15 -15.90 -4.92
CA ILE A 15 -17.97 -14.72 -5.78
C ILE A 15 -17.26 -13.60 -4.97
N ASP A 16 -17.59 -13.48 -3.69
CA ASP A 16 -16.97 -12.52 -2.76
C ASP A 16 -15.46 -12.74 -2.57
N GLU A 17 -14.97 -13.99 -2.53
CA GLU A 17 -13.54 -14.29 -2.44
C GLU A 17 -12.82 -13.98 -3.74
N ILE A 18 -13.43 -14.23 -4.90
CA ILE A 18 -12.87 -13.86 -6.20
C ILE A 18 -12.80 -12.34 -6.33
N ASP A 19 -13.85 -11.64 -5.94
CA ASP A 19 -13.92 -10.18 -5.97
C ASP A 19 -12.87 -9.55 -5.05
N GLN A 20 -12.62 -10.10 -3.85
CA GLN A 20 -11.57 -9.65 -2.95
C GLN A 20 -10.16 -9.92 -3.52
N MET A 21 -9.96 -11.07 -4.16
CA MET A 21 -8.67 -11.41 -4.80
C MET A 21 -8.35 -10.48 -5.98
N GLU A 22 -9.35 -9.98 -6.70
CA GLU A 22 -9.14 -9.00 -7.77
C GLU A 22 -8.97 -7.58 -7.22
N GLU A 23 -9.71 -7.22 -6.18
CA GLU A 23 -9.67 -5.89 -5.59
C GLU A 23 -8.28 -5.51 -5.07
N TYR A 24 -7.56 -6.39 -4.34
CA TYR A 24 -6.22 -6.05 -3.85
C TYR A 24 -5.22 -5.82 -4.99
N LYS A 25 -5.36 -6.52 -6.11
CA LYS A 25 -4.52 -6.32 -7.30
C LYS A 25 -4.75 -4.94 -7.92
N GLU A 26 -5.99 -4.47 -7.96
CA GLU A 26 -6.31 -3.12 -8.42
C GLU A 26 -5.68 -2.06 -7.50
N TRP A 27 -5.73 -2.24 -6.18
CA TRP A 27 -5.03 -1.36 -5.25
C TRP A 27 -3.52 -1.32 -5.48
N LEU A 28 -2.88 -2.48 -5.72
CA LEU A 28 -1.45 -2.56 -6.05
C LEU A 28 -1.13 -1.86 -7.38
N LYS A 29 -1.98 -2.01 -8.37
CA LYS A 29 -1.82 -1.35 -9.67
C LYS A 29 -1.88 0.17 -9.53
N PHE A 30 -2.83 0.70 -8.77
CA PHE A 30 -2.90 2.14 -8.49
C PHE A 30 -1.70 2.62 -7.67
N ALA A 31 -1.24 1.84 -6.70
CA ALA A 31 -0.02 2.15 -5.95
C ALA A 31 1.20 2.25 -6.88
N GLN A 32 1.35 1.31 -7.80
CA GLN A 32 2.45 1.30 -8.76
C GLN A 32 2.36 2.51 -9.71
N THR A 33 1.17 2.88 -10.14
CA THR A 33 0.96 4.07 -10.99
C THR A 33 1.40 5.35 -10.28
N ASP A 34 1.05 5.53 -9.02
CA ASP A 34 1.52 6.67 -8.23
C ASP A 34 3.04 6.66 -8.08
N PHE A 35 3.63 5.50 -7.82
CA PHE A 35 5.08 5.39 -7.67
C PHE A 35 5.83 5.69 -8.98
N ASP A 36 5.37 5.16 -10.10
CA ASP A 36 5.94 5.44 -11.42
C ASP A 36 5.87 6.94 -11.75
N CYS A 37 4.79 7.59 -11.36
CA CYS A 37 4.63 9.03 -11.47
C CYS A 37 5.71 9.78 -10.69
N THR A 38 6.01 9.36 -9.46
CA THR A 38 7.07 9.98 -8.64
C THR A 38 8.44 9.85 -9.31
N GLU A 39 8.77 8.67 -9.82
CA GLU A 39 10.06 8.43 -10.50
C GLU A 39 10.18 9.26 -11.76
N TYR A 40 9.12 9.34 -12.55
CA TYR A 40 9.09 10.14 -13.76
C TYR A 40 9.32 11.62 -13.46
N LEU A 41 8.58 12.18 -12.50
CA LEU A 41 8.69 13.59 -12.13
C LEU A 41 10.06 13.92 -11.51
N TYR A 42 10.63 13.00 -10.74
CA TYR A 42 11.95 13.20 -10.12
C TYR A 42 13.08 13.23 -11.15
N LYS A 43 12.97 12.45 -12.22
CA LYS A 43 13.97 12.38 -13.31
C LYS A 43 13.72 13.41 -14.41
N ALA A 44 12.54 14.00 -14.50
CA ALA A 44 12.18 14.95 -15.54
C ALA A 44 13.02 16.24 -15.42
N PRO A 45 13.38 16.87 -16.56
CA PRO A 45 14.15 18.12 -16.56
C PRO A 45 13.30 19.34 -16.22
N LEU A 46 12.59 19.29 -15.09
CA LEU A 46 11.75 20.37 -14.59
C LEU A 46 12.54 21.27 -13.63
N HIS A 47 12.43 22.57 -13.80
CA HIS A 47 13.07 23.56 -12.93
C HIS A 47 12.08 24.70 -12.60
N PRO A 48 11.68 24.87 -11.31
CA PRO A 48 12.01 24.02 -10.18
C PRO A 48 11.31 22.66 -10.25
N ARG A 49 11.90 21.66 -9.59
CA ARG A 49 11.24 20.35 -9.47
C ARG A 49 9.97 20.46 -8.61
N PRO A 50 8.90 19.74 -8.96
CA PRO A 50 7.67 19.75 -8.18
C PRO A 50 7.76 18.83 -6.94
N LEU A 51 8.61 19.18 -5.98
CA LEU A 51 8.96 18.33 -4.84
C LEU A 51 7.74 17.96 -3.98
N ASN A 52 6.84 18.90 -3.77
CA ASN A 52 5.59 18.65 -3.02
C ASN A 52 4.71 17.60 -3.70
N VAL A 53 4.59 17.68 -5.03
CA VAL A 53 3.81 16.72 -5.82
C VAL A 53 4.44 15.33 -5.79
N ILE A 54 5.76 15.26 -5.90
CA ILE A 54 6.51 14.00 -5.80
C ILE A 54 6.27 13.36 -4.43
N CYS A 55 6.44 14.08 -3.34
CA CYS A 55 6.21 13.57 -1.99
C CYS A 55 4.75 13.14 -1.77
N TYR A 56 3.80 13.86 -2.32
CA TYR A 56 2.39 13.47 -2.29
C TYR A 56 2.15 12.12 -2.95
N HIS A 57 2.66 11.90 -4.15
CA HIS A 57 2.52 10.62 -4.84
C HIS A 57 3.28 9.49 -4.14
N CYS A 58 4.41 9.77 -3.47
CA CYS A 58 5.09 8.81 -2.61
C CYS A 58 4.17 8.32 -1.47
N GLN A 59 3.49 9.24 -0.80
CA GLN A 59 2.54 8.91 0.25
C GLN A 59 1.34 8.14 -0.32
N GLN A 60 0.79 8.56 -1.46
CA GLN A 60 -0.34 7.88 -2.10
C GLN A 60 0.01 6.45 -2.53
N ALA A 61 1.20 6.23 -3.06
CA ALA A 61 1.68 4.90 -3.42
C ALA A 61 1.74 3.99 -2.19
N ALA A 62 2.35 4.45 -1.11
CA ALA A 62 2.44 3.72 0.15
C ALA A 62 1.05 3.44 0.75
N GLU A 63 0.16 4.42 0.78
CA GLU A 63 -1.21 4.28 1.28
C GLU A 63 -1.98 3.19 0.52
N LYS A 64 -1.97 3.25 -0.80
CA LYS A 64 -2.67 2.29 -1.65
C LYS A 64 -2.07 0.88 -1.53
N ALA A 65 -0.75 0.77 -1.39
CA ALA A 65 -0.11 -0.52 -1.15
C ALA A 65 -0.53 -1.15 0.18
N ILE A 66 -0.57 -0.36 1.26
CA ILE A 66 -1.04 -0.85 2.57
C ILE A 66 -2.52 -1.22 2.51
N LYS A 67 -3.34 -0.43 1.82
CA LYS A 67 -4.77 -0.75 1.59
C LYS A 67 -4.95 -2.04 0.81
N ALA A 68 -4.11 -2.31 -0.19
CA ALA A 68 -4.09 -3.61 -0.87
C ALA A 68 -3.90 -4.77 0.12
N LEU A 69 -3.01 -4.59 1.08
CA LEU A 69 -2.76 -5.60 2.10
C LEU A 69 -3.97 -5.80 3.04
N ILE A 70 -4.65 -4.71 3.42
CA ILE A 70 -5.88 -4.77 4.21
C ILE A 70 -6.97 -5.56 3.47
N VAL A 71 -7.15 -5.31 2.18
CA VAL A 71 -8.09 -6.09 1.33
C VAL A 71 -7.66 -7.55 1.23
N TYR A 72 -6.37 -7.79 0.99
CA TYR A 72 -5.84 -9.15 0.86
C TYR A 72 -6.10 -10.03 2.09
N PHE A 73 -5.93 -9.47 3.29
CA PHE A 73 -6.21 -10.17 4.55
C PHE A 73 -7.71 -10.19 4.93
N GLY A 74 -8.57 -9.54 4.16
CA GLY A 74 -10.01 -9.61 4.35
C GLY A 74 -10.53 -8.84 5.56
N SER A 75 -10.37 -7.52 5.57
CA SER A 75 -10.92 -6.67 6.64
C SER A 75 -12.45 -6.79 6.73
N GLN A 76 -12.96 -7.21 7.87
CA GLN A 76 -14.39 -7.31 8.12
C GLN A 76 -15.09 -5.95 8.29
N GLY A 77 -14.34 -4.92 8.63
CA GLY A 77 -14.84 -3.55 8.82
C GLY A 77 -14.87 -2.70 7.55
N GLY A 78 -14.55 -3.28 6.39
CA GLY A 78 -14.39 -2.53 5.16
C GLY A 78 -13.10 -1.72 5.11
N MET A 79 -12.92 -0.95 4.02
CA MET A 79 -11.72 -0.13 3.84
C MET A 79 -11.79 1.14 4.72
N PRO A 80 -10.79 1.37 5.60
CA PRO A 80 -10.74 2.60 6.37
C PRO A 80 -10.59 3.83 5.45
N LYS A 81 -11.44 4.84 5.65
CA LYS A 81 -11.32 6.14 4.97
C LYS A 81 -10.31 7.03 5.69
N VAL A 82 -9.10 6.54 5.86
CA VAL A 82 -8.02 7.17 6.60
C VAL A 82 -6.81 7.25 5.68
N HIS A 83 -6.02 8.32 5.83
CA HIS A 83 -4.81 8.58 5.06
C HIS A 83 -3.53 8.47 5.91
N ASP A 84 -3.67 8.24 7.20
CA ASP A 84 -2.55 8.03 8.12
C ASP A 84 -1.98 6.63 7.95
N LEU A 85 -0.72 6.54 7.52
CA LEU A 85 -0.09 5.25 7.21
C LEU A 85 0.19 4.41 8.45
N SER A 86 0.54 5.04 9.57
CA SER A 86 0.75 4.31 10.82
C SER A 86 -0.54 3.73 11.36
N PHE A 87 -1.67 4.43 11.22
CA PHE A 87 -2.99 3.88 11.53
C PHE A 87 -3.29 2.65 10.65
N LEU A 88 -3.11 2.76 9.35
CA LEU A 88 -3.35 1.66 8.40
C LEU A 88 -2.44 0.46 8.69
N LEU A 89 -1.16 0.69 9.01
CA LEU A 89 -0.24 -0.38 9.40
C LEU A 89 -0.63 -1.05 10.72
N ASN A 90 -1.18 -0.30 11.68
CA ASN A 90 -1.72 -0.89 12.90
C ASN A 90 -2.92 -1.80 12.61
N GLN A 91 -3.78 -1.44 11.67
CA GLN A 91 -4.85 -2.33 11.21
C GLN A 91 -4.29 -3.63 10.64
N VAL A 92 -3.30 -3.54 9.75
CA VAL A 92 -2.61 -4.72 9.20
C VAL A 92 -1.96 -5.54 10.31
N LYS A 93 -1.27 -4.91 11.25
CA LYS A 93 -0.63 -5.58 12.39
C LYS A 93 -1.64 -6.41 13.19
N ASN A 94 -2.83 -5.88 13.45
CA ASN A 94 -3.88 -6.61 14.16
C ASN A 94 -4.40 -7.80 13.34
N MET A 95 -4.49 -7.67 12.03
CA MET A 95 -4.96 -8.73 11.13
C MET A 95 -3.95 -9.88 10.98
N ILE A 96 -2.65 -9.59 11.08
CA ILE A 96 -1.58 -10.57 10.88
C ILE A 96 -0.96 -11.13 12.17
N GLN A 97 -1.48 -10.78 13.35
CA GLN A 97 -0.95 -11.21 14.65
C GLN A 97 -0.68 -12.71 14.75
N THR A 98 -1.47 -13.52 14.06
CA THR A 98 -1.34 -14.98 14.03
C THR A 98 -0.43 -15.49 12.91
N GLN A 99 0.05 -14.62 12.04
CA GLN A 99 0.89 -15.00 10.90
C GLN A 99 2.38 -14.98 11.29
N LYS A 100 3.00 -16.16 11.41
CA LYS A 100 4.42 -16.26 11.70
C LYS A 100 5.27 -15.72 10.56
N GLY A 101 6.30 -14.96 10.90
CA GLY A 101 7.28 -14.44 9.95
C GLY A 101 6.93 -13.09 9.32
N ILE A 102 5.79 -12.50 9.69
CA ILE A 102 5.45 -11.12 9.29
C ILE A 102 5.61 -10.22 10.49
N GLU A 103 6.51 -9.26 10.41
CA GLU A 103 6.79 -8.31 11.48
C GLU A 103 6.71 -6.88 10.96
N ILE A 104 6.06 -6.02 11.75
CA ILE A 104 6.09 -4.57 11.55
C ILE A 104 6.91 -3.98 12.70
N THR A 105 8.15 -3.61 12.40
CA THR A 105 9.07 -3.05 13.39
C THR A 105 8.67 -1.62 13.79
N HIS A 106 9.16 -1.17 14.94
CA HIS A 106 8.99 0.22 15.36
C HIS A 106 9.58 1.20 14.33
N ASP A 107 10.76 0.92 13.82
CA ASP A 107 11.41 1.78 12.81
C ASP A 107 10.58 1.89 11.54
N PHE A 108 9.95 0.80 11.12
CA PHE A 108 9.04 0.80 9.97
C PHE A 108 7.79 1.67 10.22
N MET A 109 7.24 1.61 11.44
CA MET A 109 6.12 2.47 11.84
C MET A 109 6.50 3.95 11.83
N VAL A 110 7.68 4.29 12.34
CA VAL A 110 8.21 5.67 12.34
C VAL A 110 8.42 6.16 10.90
N MET A 111 8.94 5.32 10.03
CA MET A 111 9.12 5.62 8.60
C MET A 111 7.77 5.94 7.94
N ALA A 112 6.77 5.12 8.16
CA ALA A 112 5.43 5.32 7.63
C ALA A 112 4.77 6.60 8.16
N ASP A 113 4.90 6.87 9.45
CA ASP A 113 4.39 8.08 10.08
C ASP A 113 5.03 9.34 9.46
N GLY A 114 6.33 9.32 9.25
CA GLY A 114 7.06 10.40 8.57
C GLY A 114 6.57 10.68 7.15
N LEU A 115 6.11 9.64 6.43
CA LEU A 115 5.59 9.77 5.08
C LEU A 115 4.13 10.30 5.05
N SER A 116 3.36 10.07 6.10
CA SER A 116 1.93 10.43 6.18
C SER A 116 1.67 11.92 6.01
N LYS A 117 2.56 12.78 6.46
CA LYS A 117 2.42 14.25 6.35
C LYS A 117 2.25 14.76 4.91
N TYR A 118 2.75 14.02 3.92
CA TYR A 118 2.67 14.40 2.53
C TYR A 118 1.30 14.13 1.88
N GLY A 119 0.41 13.42 2.55
CA GLY A 119 -0.94 13.14 2.06
C GLY A 119 -1.86 14.36 1.98
N ILE A 120 -1.48 15.46 2.61
CA ILE A 120 -2.26 16.70 2.69
C ILE A 120 -1.71 17.78 1.75
N ALA A 121 -0.45 17.64 1.31
CA ALA A 121 0.41 18.69 0.78
C ALA A 121 -0.09 19.48 -0.45
N PRO A 122 -0.76 18.91 -1.48
CA PRO A 122 -1.02 19.69 -2.70
C PRO A 122 -2.25 20.58 -2.65
N ARG A 123 -3.03 20.55 -1.58
CA ARG A 123 -4.31 21.29 -1.52
C ARG A 123 -4.14 22.77 -1.27
N TYR A 124 -3.05 23.17 -0.61
CA TYR A 124 -2.83 24.53 -0.16
C TYR A 124 -1.40 24.96 -0.44
N PRO A 125 -1.20 26.04 -1.22
CA PRO A 125 0.14 26.58 -1.43
C PRO A 125 0.73 27.03 -0.09
N ASN A 126 2.01 26.68 0.16
CA ASN A 126 2.81 27.07 1.33
C ASN A 126 2.55 26.34 2.66
N GLU A 127 1.74 25.28 2.70
CA GLU A 127 1.57 24.52 3.96
C GLU A 127 2.71 23.55 4.27
N ILE A 128 3.41 23.05 3.26
CA ILE A 128 4.57 22.16 3.43
C ILE A 128 5.70 22.63 2.52
N ASP A 129 6.78 23.06 3.13
CA ASP A 129 8.03 23.33 2.42
C ASP A 129 8.87 22.05 2.43
N VAL A 130 9.16 21.51 1.26
CA VAL A 130 9.87 20.25 1.05
C VAL A 130 11.15 20.52 0.29
N ASP A 131 12.28 20.03 0.81
CA ASP A 131 13.57 20.10 0.16
C ASP A 131 13.94 18.81 -0.60
N GLU A 132 15.05 18.83 -1.33
CA GLU A 132 15.55 17.68 -2.08
C GLU A 132 15.88 16.47 -1.20
N PRO A 133 16.57 16.60 -0.04
CA PRO A 133 16.82 15.47 0.85
C PRO A 133 15.55 14.83 1.40
N GLN A 134 14.55 15.62 1.76
CA GLN A 134 13.24 15.11 2.21
C GLN A 134 12.53 14.34 1.11
N THR A 135 12.58 14.84 -0.12
CA THR A 135 11.99 14.18 -1.29
C THR A 135 12.68 12.85 -1.59
N ALA A 136 14.01 12.82 -1.57
CA ALA A 136 14.78 11.60 -1.75
C ALA A 136 14.44 10.55 -0.68
N LYS A 137 14.28 10.98 0.59
CA LYS A 137 13.84 10.12 1.68
C LYS A 137 12.42 9.59 1.44
N ALA A 138 11.48 10.42 1.02
CA ALA A 138 10.10 10.01 0.71
C ALA A 138 10.06 8.94 -0.38
N LEU A 139 10.87 9.07 -1.42
CA LEU A 139 11.02 8.07 -2.48
C LEU A 139 11.52 6.73 -1.94
N ARG A 140 12.56 6.74 -1.12
CA ARG A 140 13.10 5.51 -0.50
C ARG A 140 12.09 4.84 0.44
N ASP A 141 11.44 5.62 1.27
CA ASP A 141 10.47 5.12 2.25
C ASP A 141 9.24 4.52 1.55
N SER A 142 8.72 5.19 0.53
CA SER A 142 7.61 4.69 -0.27
C SER A 142 7.97 3.38 -1.00
N ALA A 143 9.14 3.33 -1.62
CA ALA A 143 9.65 2.11 -2.27
C ALA A 143 9.79 0.95 -1.28
N ALA A 144 10.29 1.20 -0.07
CA ALA A 144 10.44 0.19 0.98
C ALA A 144 9.07 -0.35 1.44
N ILE A 145 8.07 0.51 1.60
CA ILE A 145 6.71 0.10 1.97
C ILE A 145 6.10 -0.77 0.86
N MET A 146 6.20 -0.33 -0.39
CA MET A 146 5.67 -1.09 -1.53
C MET A 146 6.31 -2.45 -1.66
N GLU A 147 7.62 -2.54 -1.51
CA GLU A 147 8.35 -3.81 -1.58
C GLU A 147 7.96 -4.74 -0.43
N TRP A 148 7.86 -4.21 0.79
CA TRP A 148 7.40 -4.98 1.96
C TRP A 148 5.98 -5.54 1.76
N VAL A 149 5.05 -4.75 1.20
CA VAL A 149 3.69 -5.21 0.90
C VAL A 149 3.71 -6.36 -0.09
N LYS A 150 4.44 -6.22 -1.19
CA LYS A 150 4.57 -7.28 -2.21
C LYS A 150 5.16 -8.57 -1.63
N GLN A 151 6.23 -8.45 -0.87
CA GLN A 151 6.87 -9.60 -0.20
C GLN A 151 5.94 -10.27 0.80
N THR A 152 5.14 -9.50 1.53
CA THR A 152 4.18 -10.03 2.50
C THR A 152 3.08 -10.84 1.81
N ILE A 153 2.54 -10.33 0.71
CA ILE A 153 1.53 -11.03 -0.09
C ILE A 153 2.12 -12.31 -0.71
N ASP A 154 3.31 -12.24 -1.30
CA ASP A 154 3.98 -13.39 -1.93
C ASP A 154 4.31 -14.48 -0.91
N ALA A 155 4.77 -14.10 0.27
CA ALA A 155 5.07 -15.05 1.35
C ALA A 155 3.81 -15.78 1.85
N LYS A 156 2.68 -15.08 1.93
CA LYS A 156 1.38 -15.66 2.29
C LYS A 156 0.88 -16.61 1.20
N ALA A 157 0.94 -16.20 -0.06
CA ALA A 157 0.49 -17.00 -1.20
C ALA A 157 1.27 -18.32 -1.35
N LYS A 158 2.57 -18.35 -0.99
CA LYS A 158 3.40 -19.57 -1.04
C LYS A 158 3.10 -20.57 0.07
N LYS A 159 2.46 -20.14 1.16
CA LYS A 159 2.08 -21.03 2.29
C LYS A 159 0.72 -21.68 2.09
N ASP A 160 -0.09 -21.14 1.21
CA ASP A 160 -1.39 -21.66 0.83
C ASP A 160 -1.26 -22.57 -0.40
#